data_3e08389e07862c9f46b9e3c920407ec1
#
_entry.id   3e08389e07862c9f46b9e3c920407ec1
#
_cell.length_a   1.000
_cell.length_b   1.000
_cell.length_c   1.000
_cell.angle_alpha   90.00
_cell.angle_beta   90.00
_cell.angle_gamma   90.00
#
_symmetry.space_group_name_H-M   'P 1'
#
loop_
_entity.id
_entity.type
_entity.pdbx_description
1 polymer ?
#
loop_
_entity_poly.entity_id
_entity_poly.type
_entity_poly.pdbx_seq_one_letter_code
_entity_poly.pdbx_strand_id
1 'polypeptide(L)'
;MTLCFSLESWSEQNNELAIENAMKVLDSFMASFNAREMEEWSETLNYPHVRFAGSKVTVWDTKEEYSAINIFERLASTGWHHSAWLSRKVILVSENKVHISTIFQRYDENNNPLKQYQSLYIVTNKDGHWGVQARSSLAP
;
A
#
# COMPACT_ATOMS: atom_id res chain seq x y z
N MET A 1 -30.83 7.57 -29.47
CA MET A 1 -29.68 8.43 -29.08
C MET A 1 -29.57 8.56 -27.55
N THR A 2 -29.77 7.49 -26.77
CA THR A 2 -29.86 7.59 -25.31
C THR A 2 -29.07 6.50 -24.56
N LEU A 3 -28.18 5.76 -25.23
CA LEU A 3 -27.49 4.61 -24.64
C LEU A 3 -25.99 4.85 -24.30
N CYS A 4 -25.41 5.97 -24.73
CA CYS A 4 -24.00 6.25 -24.44
C CYS A 4 -23.75 6.84 -23.03
N PHE A 5 -24.70 7.56 -22.47
CA PHE A 5 -24.51 8.23 -21.18
C PHE A 5 -24.48 7.28 -19.97
N SER A 6 -25.10 6.11 -20.04
CA SER A 6 -25.14 5.19 -18.91
C SER A 6 -23.84 4.39 -18.71
N LEU A 7 -23.12 4.05 -19.77
CA LEU A 7 -21.91 3.24 -19.70
C LEU A 7 -20.70 4.03 -19.16
N GLU A 8 -20.56 5.29 -19.57
CA GLU A 8 -19.51 6.16 -19.02
C GLU A 8 -19.71 6.44 -17.53
N SER A 9 -20.95 6.67 -17.08
CA SER A 9 -21.24 6.90 -15.67
C SER A 9 -20.97 5.67 -14.79
N TRP A 10 -21.20 4.46 -15.31
CA TRP A 10 -20.87 3.20 -14.61
C TRP A 10 -19.36 3.00 -14.48
N SER A 11 -18.60 3.26 -15.53
CA SER A 11 -17.14 3.17 -15.51
C SER A 11 -16.52 4.17 -14.52
N GLU A 12 -16.99 5.42 -14.51
CA GLU A 12 -16.53 6.44 -13.55
C GLU A 12 -16.87 6.07 -12.11
N GLN A 13 -18.09 5.59 -11.83
CA GLN A 13 -18.49 5.13 -10.49
C GLN A 13 -17.67 3.95 -10.01
N ASN A 14 -17.39 2.98 -10.89
CA ASN A 14 -16.55 1.82 -10.56
C ASN A 14 -15.11 2.24 -10.27
N ASN A 15 -14.58 3.21 -11.01
CA ASN A 15 -13.25 3.76 -10.76
C ASN A 15 -13.18 4.54 -9.46
N GLU A 16 -14.19 5.34 -9.12
CA GLU A 16 -14.28 6.05 -7.83
C GLU A 16 -14.33 5.06 -6.67
N LEU A 17 -15.11 3.99 -6.79
CA LEU A 17 -15.18 2.94 -5.76
C LEU A 17 -13.85 2.20 -5.61
N ALA A 18 -13.16 1.92 -6.72
CA ALA A 18 -11.83 1.31 -6.70
C ALA A 18 -10.81 2.21 -5.97
N ILE A 19 -10.82 3.51 -6.23
CA ILE A 19 -9.96 4.48 -5.55
C ILE A 19 -10.26 4.50 -4.05
N GLU A 20 -11.53 4.57 -3.67
CA GLU A 20 -11.95 4.56 -2.27
C GLU A 20 -11.45 3.31 -1.54
N ASN A 21 -11.65 2.13 -2.13
CA ASN A 21 -11.18 0.87 -1.57
C ASN A 21 -9.65 0.81 -1.46
N ALA A 22 -8.94 1.26 -2.49
CA ALA A 22 -7.49 1.29 -2.47
C ALA A 22 -6.93 2.23 -1.39
N MET A 23 -7.55 3.40 -1.20
CA MET A 23 -7.15 4.33 -0.14
C MET A 23 -7.41 3.77 1.26
N LYS A 24 -8.51 3.06 1.46
CA LYS A 24 -8.78 2.33 2.72
C LYS A 24 -7.72 1.26 3.01
N VAL A 25 -7.28 0.54 1.98
CA VAL A 25 -6.17 -0.43 2.12
C VAL A 25 -4.90 0.27 2.59
N LEU A 26 -4.54 1.39 1.99
CA LEU A 26 -3.35 2.15 2.40
C LEU A 26 -3.47 2.72 3.82
N ASP A 27 -4.67 3.14 4.24
CA ASP A 27 -4.92 3.57 5.62
C ASP A 27 -4.69 2.42 6.60
N SER A 28 -5.26 1.25 6.33
CA SER A 28 -5.09 0.04 7.15
C SER A 28 -3.65 -0.45 7.15
N PHE A 29 -2.98 -0.40 6.00
CA PHE A 29 -1.57 -0.74 5.85
C PHE A 29 -0.69 0.11 6.78
N MET A 30 -0.87 1.43 6.77
CA MET A 30 -0.10 2.33 7.61
C MET A 30 -0.42 2.16 9.10
N ALA A 31 -1.70 2.01 9.45
CA ALA A 31 -2.14 1.83 10.82
C ALA A 31 -1.58 0.55 11.45
N SER A 32 -1.73 -0.59 10.78
CA SER A 32 -1.22 -1.89 11.26
C SER A 32 0.31 -1.93 11.28
N PHE A 33 0.96 -1.30 10.32
CA PHE A 33 2.42 -1.16 10.29
C PHE A 33 2.92 -0.36 11.51
N ASN A 34 2.33 0.79 11.78
CA ASN A 34 2.70 1.62 12.93
C ASN A 34 2.41 0.93 14.27
N ALA A 35 1.36 0.14 14.35
CA ALA A 35 1.02 -0.63 15.53
C ALA A 35 1.90 -1.88 15.70
N ARG A 36 2.75 -2.20 14.73
CA ARG A 36 3.59 -3.41 14.70
C ARG A 36 2.79 -4.71 14.75
N GLU A 37 1.57 -4.68 14.21
CA GLU A 37 0.66 -5.81 14.13
C GLU A 37 0.90 -6.57 12.83
N MET A 38 1.82 -7.53 12.87
CA MET A 38 2.27 -8.26 11.68
C MET A 38 1.13 -9.01 11.00
N GLU A 39 0.23 -9.59 11.76
CA GLU A 39 -0.91 -10.35 11.22
C GLU A 39 -1.86 -9.41 10.44
N GLU A 40 -2.28 -8.32 11.05
CA GLU A 40 -3.14 -7.32 10.43
C GLU A 40 -2.47 -6.65 9.25
N TRP A 41 -1.18 -6.35 9.36
CA TRP A 41 -0.43 -5.76 8.26
C TRP A 41 -0.36 -6.70 7.05
N SER A 42 -0.09 -7.98 7.27
CA SER A 42 -0.06 -8.99 6.21
C SER A 42 -1.41 -9.21 5.53
N GLU A 43 -2.53 -8.96 6.23
CA GLU A 43 -3.89 -8.98 5.66
C GLU A 43 -4.16 -7.82 4.69
N THR A 44 -3.42 -6.73 4.78
CA THR A 44 -3.57 -5.61 3.84
C THR A 44 -2.92 -5.87 2.48
N LEU A 45 -2.31 -7.03 2.29
CA LEU A 45 -1.63 -7.41 1.07
C LEU A 45 -2.44 -8.43 0.27
N ASN A 46 -2.19 -8.47 -1.03
CA ASN A 46 -2.59 -9.58 -1.90
C ASN A 46 -1.35 -10.37 -2.31
N TYR A 47 -1.52 -11.68 -2.42
CA TYR A 47 -0.43 -12.63 -2.71
C TYR A 47 -0.60 -13.26 -4.10
N PRO A 48 0.49 -13.56 -4.83
CA PRO A 48 1.86 -13.24 -4.45
C PRO A 48 2.07 -11.73 -4.31
N HIS A 49 2.79 -11.30 -3.26
CA HIS A 49 3.14 -9.90 -3.05
C HIS A 49 4.57 -9.64 -3.53
N VAL A 50 4.75 -8.59 -4.33
CA VAL A 50 6.05 -8.24 -4.91
C VAL A 50 6.54 -6.92 -4.32
N ARG A 51 7.78 -6.88 -3.88
CA ARG A 51 8.44 -5.67 -3.40
C ARG A 51 9.74 -5.41 -4.16
N PHE A 52 9.86 -4.18 -4.66
CA PHE A 52 11.09 -3.62 -5.16
C PHE A 52 11.67 -2.69 -4.08
N ALA A 53 12.86 -3.02 -3.58
CA ALA A 53 13.58 -2.20 -2.59
C ALA A 53 15.04 -2.04 -3.04
N GLY A 54 15.40 -0.83 -3.46
CA GLY A 54 16.66 -0.63 -4.14
C GLY A 54 16.77 -1.49 -5.39
N SER A 55 17.82 -2.27 -5.52
CA SER A 55 18.03 -3.23 -6.62
C SER A 55 17.44 -4.62 -6.35
N LYS A 56 16.87 -4.84 -5.15
CA LYS A 56 16.37 -6.15 -4.74
C LYS A 56 14.88 -6.29 -5.06
N VAL A 57 14.52 -7.44 -5.66
CA VAL A 57 13.14 -7.85 -5.85
C VAL A 57 12.87 -9.04 -4.93
N THR A 58 11.83 -8.92 -4.11
CA THR A 58 11.38 -10.00 -3.22
C THR A 58 9.93 -10.33 -3.54
N VAL A 59 9.62 -11.62 -3.59
CA VAL A 59 8.27 -12.15 -3.79
C VAL A 59 7.92 -13.02 -2.60
N TRP A 60 6.74 -12.81 -2.03
CA TRP A 60 6.14 -13.69 -1.03
C TRP A 60 4.89 -14.30 -1.66
N ASP A 61 4.86 -15.61 -1.74
CA ASP A 61 3.74 -16.32 -2.36
C ASP A 61 2.53 -16.41 -1.44
N THR A 62 2.77 -16.38 -0.13
CA THR A 62 1.72 -16.54 0.88
C THR A 62 1.84 -15.52 2.01
N LYS A 63 0.73 -15.32 2.72
CA LYS A 63 0.67 -14.52 3.94
C LYS A 63 1.60 -15.05 5.03
N GLU A 64 1.68 -16.37 5.17
CA GLU A 64 2.52 -17.04 6.16
C GLU A 64 4.01 -16.73 5.94
N GLU A 65 4.46 -16.75 4.68
CA GLU A 65 5.83 -16.35 4.34
C GLU A 65 6.10 -14.88 4.69
N TYR A 66 5.13 -14.02 4.41
CA TYR A 66 5.28 -12.60 4.71
C TYR A 66 5.28 -12.32 6.21
N SER A 67 4.41 -12.98 6.96
CA SER A 67 4.29 -12.81 8.41
C SER A 67 5.52 -13.30 9.18
N ALA A 68 6.36 -14.12 8.56
CA ALA A 68 7.60 -14.63 9.17
C ALA A 68 8.76 -13.63 9.13
N ILE A 69 8.63 -12.50 8.41
CA ILE A 69 9.70 -11.50 8.36
C ILE A 69 9.79 -10.72 9.67
N ASN A 70 11.01 -10.41 10.09
CA ASN A 70 11.28 -9.57 11.26
C ASN A 70 11.74 -8.18 10.80
N ILE A 71 10.79 -7.29 10.53
CA ILE A 71 11.10 -5.94 10.06
C ILE A 71 11.05 -4.88 11.16
N PHE A 72 10.15 -5.02 12.12
CA PHE A 72 9.88 -3.96 13.10
C PHE A 72 11.05 -3.72 14.04
N GLU A 73 11.70 -4.78 14.50
CA GLU A 73 12.90 -4.68 15.34
C GLU A 73 14.06 -4.00 14.60
N ARG A 74 14.26 -4.36 13.32
CA ARG A 74 15.27 -3.75 12.46
C ARG A 74 15.00 -2.26 12.22
N LEU A 75 13.74 -1.88 11.97
CA LEU A 75 13.35 -0.48 11.81
C LEU A 75 13.51 0.30 13.10
N ALA A 76 13.10 -0.26 14.24
CA ALA A 76 13.24 0.38 15.54
C ALA A 76 14.70 0.69 15.85
N SER A 77 15.63 -0.17 15.45
CA SER A 77 17.08 0.06 15.64
C SER A 77 17.61 1.29 14.89
N THR A 78 16.88 1.80 13.90
CA THR A 78 17.22 3.03 13.17
C THR A 78 16.64 4.30 13.81
N GLY A 79 15.95 4.18 14.95
CA GLY A 79 15.22 5.26 15.59
C GLY A 79 13.79 5.42 15.12
N TRP A 80 13.33 4.60 14.17
CA TRP A 80 11.96 4.63 13.68
C TRP A 80 10.95 4.25 14.78
N HIS A 81 9.92 5.07 14.92
CA HIS A 81 8.77 4.79 15.78
C HIS A 81 7.48 4.64 14.98
N HIS A 82 7.22 5.53 14.04
CA HIS A 82 6.04 5.48 13.18
C HIS A 82 6.29 6.19 11.85
N SER A 83 5.38 5.99 10.92
CA SER A 83 5.36 6.64 9.61
C SER A 83 4.01 7.27 9.34
N ALA A 84 3.97 8.23 8.42
CA ALA A 84 2.74 8.83 7.93
C ALA A 84 2.82 9.09 6.43
N TRP A 85 1.66 9.00 5.77
CA TRP A 85 1.53 9.42 4.38
C TRP A 85 1.60 10.95 4.31
N LEU A 86 2.52 11.49 3.50
CA LEU A 86 2.56 12.90 3.16
C LEU A 86 1.77 13.19 1.88
N SER A 87 1.76 12.23 0.94
CA SER A 87 1.09 12.36 -0.34
C SER A 87 0.68 11.00 -0.86
N ARG A 88 -0.51 10.93 -1.42
CA ARG A 88 -1.03 9.75 -2.12
C ARG A 88 -1.76 10.23 -3.37
N LYS A 89 -1.20 9.94 -4.54
CA LYS A 89 -1.72 10.37 -5.84
C LYS A 89 -2.03 9.16 -6.71
N VAL A 90 -3.28 9.00 -7.10
CA VAL A 90 -3.68 7.99 -8.09
C VAL A 90 -3.09 8.35 -9.45
N ILE A 91 -2.39 7.40 -10.07
CA ILE A 91 -1.78 7.58 -11.39
C ILE A 91 -2.40 6.70 -12.47
N LEU A 92 -2.93 5.54 -12.10
CA LEU A 92 -3.68 4.65 -12.98
C LEU A 92 -4.82 4.02 -12.19
N VAL A 93 -5.98 3.90 -12.80
CA VAL A 93 -7.15 3.29 -12.17
C VAL A 93 -7.97 2.48 -13.15
N SER A 94 -8.39 1.32 -12.69
CA SER A 94 -9.44 0.49 -13.30
C SER A 94 -10.35 -0.04 -12.19
N GLU A 95 -11.40 -0.73 -12.57
CA GLU A 95 -12.37 -1.30 -11.63
C GLU A 95 -11.73 -2.17 -10.52
N ASN A 96 -10.65 -2.88 -10.84
CA ASN A 96 -10.03 -3.87 -9.93
C ASN A 96 -8.55 -3.59 -9.62
N LYS A 97 -8.01 -2.46 -10.06
CA LYS A 97 -6.59 -2.15 -9.85
C LYS A 97 -6.34 -0.64 -9.82
N VAL A 98 -5.61 -0.19 -8.83
CA VAL A 98 -5.23 1.22 -8.64
C VAL A 98 -3.74 1.31 -8.40
N HIS A 99 -3.06 2.15 -9.18
CA HIS A 99 -1.65 2.50 -8.96
C HIS A 99 -1.59 3.86 -8.26
N ILE A 100 -0.87 3.94 -7.16
CA ILE A 100 -0.81 5.12 -6.31
C ILE A 100 0.65 5.50 -6.08
N SER A 101 1.03 6.68 -6.54
CA SER A 101 2.32 7.30 -6.21
C SER A 101 2.22 7.92 -4.81
N THR A 102 3.17 7.61 -3.95
CA THR A 102 3.13 8.05 -2.55
C THR A 102 4.44 8.67 -2.11
N ILE A 103 4.34 9.50 -1.09
CA ILE A 103 5.47 9.94 -0.27
C ILE A 103 5.10 9.64 1.17
N PHE A 104 5.96 8.93 1.89
CA PHE A 104 5.80 8.73 3.33
C PHE A 104 6.98 9.27 4.11
N GLN A 105 6.70 9.72 5.32
CA GLN A 105 7.68 10.25 6.28
C GLN A 105 7.84 9.27 7.43
N ARG A 106 9.08 9.00 7.82
CA ARG A 106 9.41 8.30 9.06
C ARG A 106 9.64 9.30 10.18
N TYR A 107 9.23 8.93 11.39
CA TYR A 107 9.36 9.72 12.60
C TYR A 107 9.97 8.89 13.74
N ASP A 108 10.67 9.56 14.64
CA ASP A 108 11.07 8.98 15.93
C ASP A 108 9.92 9.04 16.96
N GLU A 109 10.16 8.58 18.17
CA GLU A 109 9.16 8.56 19.26
C GLU A 109 8.73 9.97 19.72
N ASN A 110 9.54 10.99 19.46
CA ASN A 110 9.26 12.38 19.81
C ASN A 110 8.64 13.17 18.65
N ASN A 111 8.17 12.49 17.60
CA ASN A 111 7.64 13.09 16.38
C ASN A 111 8.66 13.95 15.58
N ASN A 112 9.93 13.73 15.79
CA ASN A 112 10.95 14.33 14.93
C ASN A 112 11.00 13.60 13.58
N PRO A 113 10.97 14.32 12.44
CA PRO A 113 11.08 13.70 11.14
C PRO A 113 12.48 13.11 10.94
N LEU A 114 12.54 11.85 10.51
CA LEU A 114 13.78 11.16 10.17
C LEU A 114 14.08 11.31 8.68
N LYS A 115 13.37 10.58 7.85
CA LYS A 115 13.52 10.61 6.40
C LYS A 115 12.19 10.36 5.71
N GLN A 116 12.01 10.99 4.54
CA GLN A 116 10.88 10.71 3.68
C GLN A 116 11.32 9.92 2.44
N TYR A 117 10.39 9.13 1.90
CA TYR A 117 10.65 8.27 0.75
C TYR A 117 9.51 8.32 -0.25
N GLN A 118 9.88 8.32 -1.52
CA GLN A 118 8.95 8.11 -2.62
C GLN A 118 8.68 6.62 -2.79
N SER A 119 7.46 6.27 -3.10
CA SER A 119 7.02 4.89 -3.30
C SER A 119 5.88 4.80 -4.29
N LEU A 120 5.71 3.61 -4.86
CA LEU A 120 4.59 3.26 -5.73
C LEU A 120 3.90 2.03 -5.13
N TYR A 121 2.57 2.10 -5.01
CA TYR A 121 1.75 1.00 -4.55
C TYR A 121 0.78 0.59 -5.65
N ILE A 122 0.68 -0.71 -5.89
CA ILE A 122 -0.30 -1.31 -6.78
C ILE A 122 -1.27 -2.09 -5.91
N VAL A 123 -2.49 -1.56 -5.80
CA VAL A 123 -3.57 -2.15 -5.01
C VAL A 123 -4.54 -2.85 -5.95
N THR A 124 -4.87 -4.09 -5.65
CA THR A 124 -5.72 -4.91 -6.49
C THR A 124 -6.93 -5.44 -5.71
N ASN A 125 -8.02 -5.67 -6.44
CA ASN A 125 -9.13 -6.49 -5.96
C ASN A 125 -8.91 -7.92 -6.46
N LYS A 126 -8.58 -8.83 -5.55
CA LYS A 126 -8.40 -10.24 -5.84
C LYS A 126 -9.52 -11.03 -5.18
N ASP A 127 -10.46 -11.50 -5.99
CA ASP A 127 -11.61 -12.27 -5.52
C ASP A 127 -12.41 -11.58 -4.39
N GLY A 128 -12.57 -10.27 -4.50
CA GLY A 128 -13.29 -9.44 -3.52
C GLY A 128 -12.41 -8.88 -2.39
N HIS A 129 -11.15 -9.29 -2.29
CA HIS A 129 -10.20 -8.78 -1.31
C HIS A 129 -9.32 -7.69 -1.92
N TRP A 130 -9.46 -6.46 -1.44
CA TRP A 130 -8.59 -5.36 -1.81
C TRP A 130 -7.31 -5.40 -0.97
N GLY A 131 -6.16 -5.43 -1.62
CA GLY A 131 -4.87 -5.50 -0.95
C GLY A 131 -3.73 -5.00 -1.82
N VAL A 132 -2.60 -4.67 -1.20
CA VAL A 132 -1.39 -4.27 -1.91
C VAL A 132 -0.76 -5.50 -2.56
N GLN A 133 -0.82 -5.57 -3.90
CA GLN A 133 -0.24 -6.68 -4.68
C GLN A 133 1.24 -6.47 -4.95
N ALA A 134 1.65 -5.23 -5.17
CA ALA A 134 3.05 -4.89 -5.41
C ALA A 134 3.34 -3.49 -4.88
N ARG A 135 4.60 -3.28 -4.50
CA ARG A 135 5.10 -1.96 -4.11
C ARG A 135 6.57 -1.79 -4.48
N SER A 136 6.91 -0.58 -4.87
CA SER A 136 8.29 -0.14 -5.08
C SER A 136 8.56 1.02 -4.12
N SER A 137 9.66 0.96 -3.39
CA SER A 137 10.04 2.00 -2.45
C SER A 137 11.50 2.36 -2.64
N LEU A 138 11.80 3.66 -2.57
CA LEU A 138 13.17 4.14 -2.53
C LEU A 138 13.77 4.03 -1.11
N ALA A 139 12.99 3.59 -0.13
CA ALA A 139 13.50 3.18 1.17
C ALA A 139 14.34 1.91 1.04
N PRO A 140 15.48 1.81 1.75
CA PRO A 140 16.33 0.64 1.73
C PRO A 140 15.67 -0.59 2.35
#